data_f533fb786d14a016d2b2a50f6ed172e9
#
_entry.id   f533fb786d14a016d2b2a50f6ed172e9
#
_cell.length_a   1.000
_cell.length_b   1.000
_cell.length_c   1.000
_cell.angle_alpha   90.00
_cell.angle_beta   90.00
_cell.angle_gamma   90.00
#
_symmetry.space_group_name_H-M   'P 1'
#
loop_
_entity.id
_entity.type
_entity.pdbx_description
1 polymer ?
#
loop_
_entity_poly.entity_id
_entity_poly.type
_entity_poly.pdbx_seq_one_letter_code
_entity_poly.pdbx_strand_id
1 'polypeptide(L)'
;MPATVGRRQDRLAPVRRVARGIDRRTVVRIGIIAAVFFAAWLAIVAFGRPYNFFDMKIYHGAVVWWASGNDLYAFIAPRTTLGFTYPPFAGLVMAPMAVMPMAVAGWLNIIASLAALAVVLAALLRPIVDRLGVSLWFSVGIAVPLAAALEPVRETLGYGQVNLLLFGLIMADLVALRWRGRRDPLQSAIDGPLRRFFFSGAWASIGISLATSIKLTPALFICYLLLTRQWRAAMTAIGTAVGVTLGAFAVAGRESMAYFTGVLWETERVGAADMTPNQSLAGLLARLYDSIETPGLLWFSFAMLLLALGLSRASSAHSDGDELTAFTLVGLTTNVISPISWSHHLVWVIPAILVLCDATLRRRSASRGISGFSATGPGLNGFTNLRSPIWFPRLTGLRHASAALGLYLLFLISPIWPYEHQLPEVSHYDDGLFGAVMENSLALALIVLVAALPWRPGAEPAFYAERGRFGRRVTADSGY
;
A
#
# COMPACT_ATOMS: atom_id res chain seq x y z
N MET A 1 -53.15 12.62 -67.98
CA MET A 1 -51.71 12.39 -67.90
C MET A 1 -51.42 12.10 -66.48
N PRO A 2 -51.07 10.85 -66.10
CA PRO A 2 -50.76 10.48 -64.69
C PRO A 2 -49.23 10.58 -64.41
N ALA A 3 -48.91 11.16 -63.26
CA ALA A 3 -47.54 11.29 -62.74
C ALA A 3 -47.05 9.98 -62.19
N THR A 4 -45.84 9.57 -62.62
CA THR A 4 -45.12 8.39 -62.20
C THR A 4 -44.47 8.63 -60.83
N VAL A 5 -44.89 7.84 -59.84
CA VAL A 5 -44.26 7.75 -58.50
C VAL A 5 -43.02 6.85 -58.58
N GLY A 6 -41.84 7.44 -58.45
CA GLY A 6 -40.57 6.69 -58.39
C GLY A 6 -40.37 6.05 -57.00
N ARG A 7 -40.37 4.72 -56.99
CA ARG A 7 -39.98 3.89 -55.82
C ARG A 7 -38.48 4.09 -55.56
N ARG A 8 -38.12 4.70 -54.44
CA ARG A 8 -36.76 4.57 -53.85
C ARG A 8 -36.60 3.19 -53.27
N GLN A 9 -35.77 2.42 -53.90
CA GLN A 9 -35.23 1.17 -53.33
C GLN A 9 -34.13 1.54 -52.30
N ASP A 10 -34.45 1.42 -51.02
CA ASP A 10 -33.47 1.44 -49.96
C ASP A 10 -32.57 0.18 -50.09
N ARG A 11 -31.37 0.37 -50.59
CA ARG A 11 -30.34 -0.65 -50.56
C ARG A 11 -29.80 -0.77 -49.12
N LEU A 12 -30.30 -1.70 -48.36
CA LEU A 12 -29.70 -2.17 -47.12
C LEU A 12 -28.32 -2.75 -47.44
N ALA A 13 -27.27 -1.94 -47.18
CA ALA A 13 -25.92 -2.43 -47.21
C ALA A 13 -25.72 -3.46 -46.07
N PRO A 14 -25.18 -4.67 -46.33
CA PRO A 14 -24.94 -5.64 -45.29
C PRO A 14 -23.82 -5.10 -44.36
N VAL A 15 -24.15 -4.90 -43.08
CA VAL A 15 -23.17 -4.65 -42.03
C VAL A 15 -22.29 -5.89 -41.91
N ARG A 16 -21.17 -5.90 -42.61
CA ARG A 16 -20.09 -6.87 -42.40
C ARG A 16 -19.55 -6.68 -40.99
N ARG A 17 -19.99 -7.49 -40.05
CA ARG A 17 -19.26 -7.74 -38.81
C ARG A 17 -17.90 -8.32 -39.18
N VAL A 18 -16.91 -7.44 -39.27
CA VAL A 18 -15.51 -7.89 -39.33
C VAL A 18 -15.24 -8.52 -37.97
N ALA A 19 -15.22 -9.84 -37.90
CA ALA A 19 -14.65 -10.58 -36.82
C ALA A 19 -13.16 -10.17 -36.74
N ARG A 20 -12.83 -9.16 -35.91
CA ARG A 20 -11.44 -8.79 -35.66
C ARG A 20 -10.80 -9.98 -34.96
N GLY A 21 -10.02 -10.76 -35.70
CA GLY A 21 -9.15 -11.75 -35.12
C GLY A 21 -8.27 -11.12 -34.05
N ILE A 22 -8.01 -11.83 -32.97
CA ILE A 22 -7.16 -11.34 -31.87
C ILE A 22 -5.78 -11.03 -32.48
N ASP A 23 -5.33 -9.77 -32.33
CA ASP A 23 -4.02 -9.33 -32.84
C ASP A 23 -2.90 -10.18 -32.20
N ARG A 24 -1.90 -10.57 -33.01
CA ARG A 24 -0.72 -11.34 -32.58
C ARG A 24 -0.05 -10.73 -31.34
N ARG A 25 0.01 -9.41 -31.23
CA ARG A 25 0.56 -8.72 -30.06
C ARG A 25 -0.25 -9.00 -28.79
N THR A 26 -1.56 -9.03 -28.90
CA THR A 26 -2.46 -9.38 -27.79
C THR A 26 -2.27 -10.82 -27.35
N VAL A 27 -2.13 -11.75 -28.30
CA VAL A 27 -1.85 -13.18 -27.98
C VAL A 27 -0.52 -13.31 -27.21
N VAL A 28 0.54 -12.66 -27.70
CA VAL A 28 1.85 -12.65 -27.01
C VAL A 28 1.76 -12.08 -25.61
N ARG A 29 1.04 -10.96 -25.42
CA ARG A 29 0.84 -10.36 -24.09
C ARG A 29 0.10 -11.29 -23.13
N ILE A 30 -0.95 -11.94 -23.60
CA ILE A 30 -1.69 -12.94 -22.79
C ILE A 30 -0.76 -14.11 -22.44
N GLY A 31 0.05 -14.59 -23.38
CA GLY A 31 1.04 -15.64 -23.11
C GLY A 31 2.06 -15.24 -22.05
N ILE A 32 2.55 -13.99 -22.09
CA ILE A 32 3.47 -13.46 -21.06
C ILE A 32 2.76 -13.38 -19.69
N ILE A 33 1.52 -12.88 -19.61
CA ILE A 33 0.77 -12.85 -18.35
C ILE A 33 0.59 -14.26 -17.78
N ALA A 34 0.23 -15.23 -18.63
CA ALA A 34 0.07 -16.62 -18.21
C ALA A 34 1.38 -17.22 -17.70
N ALA A 35 2.52 -16.93 -18.36
CA ALA A 35 3.83 -17.38 -17.91
C ALA A 35 4.23 -16.75 -16.57
N VAL A 36 3.97 -15.44 -16.37
CA VAL A 36 4.23 -14.75 -15.08
C VAL A 36 3.32 -15.29 -13.98
N PHE A 37 2.05 -15.54 -14.29
CA PHE A 37 1.12 -16.14 -13.33
C PHE A 37 1.61 -17.54 -12.91
N PHE A 38 2.03 -18.37 -13.86
CA PHE A 38 2.58 -19.68 -13.58
C PHE A 38 3.86 -19.62 -12.74
N ALA A 39 4.79 -18.71 -13.07
CA ALA A 39 6.00 -18.50 -12.28
C ALA A 39 5.70 -18.01 -10.85
N ALA A 40 4.74 -17.11 -10.70
CA ALA A 40 4.29 -16.64 -9.39
C ALA A 40 3.62 -17.76 -8.57
N TRP A 41 2.81 -18.60 -9.23
CA TRP A 41 2.22 -19.78 -8.61
C TRP A 41 3.29 -20.78 -8.15
N LEU A 42 4.30 -21.06 -8.96
CA LEU A 42 5.43 -21.92 -8.57
C LEU A 42 6.18 -21.34 -7.37
N ALA A 43 6.39 -20.01 -7.34
CA ALA A 43 7.03 -19.35 -6.22
C ALA A 43 6.17 -19.44 -4.93
N ILE A 44 4.85 -19.29 -5.04
CA ILE A 44 3.93 -19.47 -3.90
C ILE A 44 3.98 -20.91 -3.39
N VAL A 45 4.05 -21.90 -4.28
CA VAL A 45 4.19 -23.32 -3.89
C VAL A 45 5.54 -23.60 -3.22
N ALA A 46 6.62 -22.98 -3.73
CA ALA A 46 7.98 -23.19 -3.23
C ALA A 46 8.24 -22.50 -1.87
N PHE A 47 7.72 -21.30 -1.67
CA PHE A 47 7.99 -20.45 -0.50
C PHE A 47 6.77 -20.22 0.39
N GLY A 48 5.59 -20.66 -0.03
CA GLY A 48 4.36 -20.57 0.77
C GLY A 48 4.27 -21.71 1.76
N ARG A 49 3.33 -21.57 2.68
CA ARG A 49 3.01 -22.55 3.73
C ARG A 49 1.49 -22.70 3.89
N PRO A 50 0.98 -23.70 4.55
CA PRO A 50 -0.46 -23.83 4.79
C PRO A 50 -0.93 -22.78 5.80
N TYR A 51 -1.69 -21.81 5.35
CA TYR A 51 -2.23 -20.72 6.19
C TYR A 51 -3.61 -21.03 6.78
N ASN A 52 -4.41 -21.83 6.06
CA ASN A 52 -5.70 -22.39 6.51
C ASN A 52 -6.70 -21.36 7.04
N PHE A 53 -6.69 -20.11 6.55
CA PHE A 53 -7.56 -19.03 7.04
C PHE A 53 -7.48 -18.82 8.56
N PHE A 54 -6.28 -18.90 9.12
CA PHE A 54 -6.09 -18.89 10.57
C PHE A 54 -6.74 -17.65 11.22
N ASP A 55 -6.45 -16.45 10.73
CA ASP A 55 -7.02 -15.22 11.29
C ASP A 55 -8.51 -15.06 10.95
N MET A 56 -8.91 -15.49 9.76
CA MET A 56 -10.34 -15.51 9.40
C MET A 56 -11.16 -16.38 10.35
N LYS A 57 -10.60 -17.50 10.83
CA LYS A 57 -11.28 -18.33 11.86
C LYS A 57 -11.49 -17.58 13.17
N ILE A 58 -10.50 -16.77 13.58
CA ILE A 58 -10.60 -15.93 14.78
C ILE A 58 -11.68 -14.87 14.57
N TYR A 59 -11.66 -14.15 13.45
CA TYR A 59 -12.63 -13.08 13.18
C TYR A 59 -14.05 -13.61 13.03
N HIS A 60 -14.24 -14.66 12.24
CA HIS A 60 -15.52 -15.31 12.05
C HIS A 60 -16.05 -15.90 13.37
N GLY A 61 -15.21 -16.63 14.11
CA GLY A 61 -15.58 -17.19 15.39
C GLY A 61 -16.02 -16.13 16.40
N ALA A 62 -15.28 -15.03 16.49
CA ALA A 62 -15.59 -13.92 17.39
C ALA A 62 -16.91 -13.24 17.06
N VAL A 63 -17.20 -12.99 15.77
CA VAL A 63 -18.49 -12.36 15.39
C VAL A 63 -19.68 -13.31 15.53
N VAL A 64 -19.50 -14.61 15.29
CA VAL A 64 -20.53 -15.64 15.57
C VAL A 64 -20.81 -15.72 17.07
N TRP A 65 -19.76 -15.74 17.89
CA TRP A 65 -19.85 -15.71 19.33
C TRP A 65 -20.59 -14.48 19.85
N TRP A 66 -20.24 -13.31 19.31
CA TRP A 66 -20.89 -12.04 19.63
C TRP A 66 -22.36 -12.00 19.19
N ALA A 67 -22.68 -12.46 17.99
CA ALA A 67 -24.04 -12.57 17.48
C ALA A 67 -24.92 -13.53 18.31
N SER A 68 -24.30 -14.45 19.05
CA SER A 68 -25.00 -15.36 19.99
C SER A 68 -25.25 -14.73 21.38
N GLY A 69 -24.99 -13.40 21.54
CA GLY A 69 -25.25 -12.65 22.77
C GLY A 69 -24.10 -12.63 23.78
N ASN A 70 -22.90 -13.10 23.40
CA ASN A 70 -21.71 -13.10 24.25
C ASN A 70 -20.86 -11.84 24.03
N ASP A 71 -19.83 -11.65 24.86
CA ASP A 71 -18.89 -10.53 24.71
C ASP A 71 -17.90 -10.79 23.57
N LEU A 72 -17.78 -9.83 22.63
CA LEU A 72 -16.87 -9.93 21.47
C LEU A 72 -15.44 -10.25 21.89
N TYR A 73 -14.94 -9.58 22.93
CA TYR A 73 -13.54 -9.68 23.38
C TYR A 73 -13.30 -10.85 24.37
N ALA A 74 -14.35 -11.53 24.81
CA ALA A 74 -14.22 -12.76 25.57
C ALA A 74 -13.98 -13.98 24.70
N PHE A 75 -14.13 -13.87 23.37
CA PHE A 75 -13.84 -14.97 22.46
C PHE A 75 -12.35 -15.29 22.41
N ILE A 76 -12.01 -16.55 22.59
CA ILE A 76 -10.67 -17.13 22.40
C ILE A 76 -10.81 -18.25 21.37
N ALA A 77 -9.98 -18.24 20.35
CA ALA A 77 -10.02 -19.25 19.30
C ALA A 77 -9.58 -20.62 19.86
N PRO A 78 -10.25 -21.74 19.52
CA PRO A 78 -9.95 -23.06 20.02
C PRO A 78 -8.48 -23.45 19.87
N ARG A 79 -7.88 -23.98 20.94
CA ARG A 79 -6.46 -24.40 21.01
C ARG A 79 -5.45 -23.26 20.83
N THR A 80 -5.84 -22.04 21.12
CA THR A 80 -4.97 -20.86 21.09
C THR A 80 -5.24 -19.98 22.31
N THR A 81 -4.40 -18.97 22.51
CA THR A 81 -4.63 -17.88 23.47
C THR A 81 -5.13 -16.62 22.76
N LEU A 82 -5.38 -16.71 21.44
CA LEU A 82 -5.66 -15.56 20.57
C LEU A 82 -7.16 -15.31 20.47
N GLY A 83 -7.54 -14.03 20.52
CA GLY A 83 -8.92 -13.58 20.42
C GLY A 83 -9.07 -12.39 19.45
N PHE A 84 -10.22 -11.78 19.48
CA PHE A 84 -10.48 -10.57 18.70
C PHE A 84 -9.75 -9.37 19.32
N THR A 85 -8.94 -8.67 18.53
CA THR A 85 -8.04 -7.61 19.01
C THR A 85 -8.28 -6.27 18.32
N TYR A 86 -9.21 -6.19 17.37
CA TYR A 86 -9.51 -4.99 16.60
C TYR A 86 -10.51 -4.07 17.31
N PRO A 87 -10.52 -2.75 16.97
CA PRO A 87 -11.54 -1.82 17.46
C PRO A 87 -12.96 -2.31 17.23
N PRO A 88 -13.94 -1.85 18.02
CA PRO A 88 -15.35 -2.32 17.94
C PRO A 88 -15.98 -2.11 16.55
N PHE A 89 -15.60 -1.04 15.86
CA PHE A 89 -16.05 -0.79 14.50
C PHE A 89 -15.68 -1.93 13.54
N ALA A 90 -14.51 -2.56 13.72
CA ALA A 90 -14.15 -3.74 12.94
C ALA A 90 -15.12 -4.90 13.18
N GLY A 91 -15.52 -5.13 14.43
CA GLY A 91 -16.55 -6.11 14.76
C GLY A 91 -17.87 -5.84 14.05
N LEU A 92 -18.31 -4.57 14.01
CA LEU A 92 -19.53 -4.16 13.29
C LEU A 92 -19.40 -4.39 11.77
N VAL A 93 -18.26 -4.06 11.17
CA VAL A 93 -17.98 -4.31 9.73
C VAL A 93 -17.96 -5.81 9.42
N MET A 94 -17.45 -6.61 10.34
CA MET A 94 -17.35 -8.07 10.19
C MET A 94 -18.62 -8.81 10.62
N ALA A 95 -19.55 -8.18 11.33
CA ALA A 95 -20.78 -8.80 11.83
C ALA A 95 -21.59 -9.56 10.76
N PRO A 96 -21.70 -9.11 9.48
CA PRO A 96 -22.36 -9.88 8.44
C PRO A 96 -21.79 -11.27 8.21
N MET A 97 -20.53 -11.52 8.59
CA MET A 97 -19.92 -12.86 8.48
C MET A 97 -20.58 -13.88 9.41
N ALA A 98 -21.26 -13.45 10.48
CA ALA A 98 -21.91 -14.36 11.43
C ALA A 98 -23.03 -15.20 10.80
N VAL A 99 -23.63 -14.73 9.70
CA VAL A 99 -24.71 -15.44 9.00
C VAL A 99 -24.25 -16.22 7.77
N MET A 100 -22.95 -16.31 7.52
CA MET A 100 -22.41 -17.04 6.38
C MET A 100 -21.37 -18.10 6.81
N PRO A 101 -21.17 -19.16 6.03
CA PRO A 101 -20.09 -20.12 6.29
C PRO A 101 -18.71 -19.44 6.26
N MET A 102 -17.82 -19.82 7.18
CA MET A 102 -16.47 -19.27 7.29
C MET A 102 -15.69 -19.33 5.95
N ALA A 103 -15.84 -20.43 5.21
CA ALA A 103 -15.19 -20.56 3.89
C ALA A 103 -15.69 -19.50 2.89
N VAL A 104 -16.98 -19.16 2.90
CA VAL A 104 -17.53 -18.09 2.04
C VAL A 104 -16.96 -16.74 2.44
N ALA A 105 -16.92 -16.42 3.73
CA ALA A 105 -16.30 -15.20 4.23
C ALA A 105 -14.82 -15.10 3.82
N GLY A 106 -14.06 -16.19 3.95
CA GLY A 106 -12.66 -16.26 3.53
C GLY A 106 -12.46 -16.01 2.05
N TRP A 107 -13.23 -16.66 1.17
CA TRP A 107 -13.14 -16.46 -0.27
C TRP A 107 -13.59 -15.08 -0.72
N LEU A 108 -14.63 -14.52 -0.12
CA LEU A 108 -15.04 -13.13 -0.37
C LEU A 108 -13.93 -12.14 0.00
N ASN A 109 -13.26 -12.35 1.14
CA ASN A 109 -12.12 -11.54 1.55
C ASN A 109 -10.95 -11.65 0.56
N ILE A 110 -10.62 -12.85 0.05
CA ILE A 110 -9.59 -13.04 -0.98
C ILE A 110 -9.95 -12.27 -2.24
N ILE A 111 -11.17 -12.43 -2.75
CA ILE A 111 -11.62 -11.76 -3.98
C ILE A 111 -11.58 -10.24 -3.80
N ALA A 112 -12.09 -9.72 -2.69
CA ALA A 112 -12.07 -8.29 -2.39
C ALA A 112 -10.64 -7.76 -2.25
N SER A 113 -9.74 -8.50 -1.60
CA SER A 113 -8.33 -8.16 -1.42
C SER A 113 -7.57 -8.14 -2.76
N LEU A 114 -7.78 -9.12 -3.64
CA LEU A 114 -7.19 -9.15 -4.97
C LEU A 114 -7.73 -8.02 -5.87
N ALA A 115 -9.03 -7.72 -5.77
CA ALA A 115 -9.64 -6.60 -6.49
C ALA A 115 -9.06 -5.27 -6.01
N ALA A 116 -8.94 -5.06 -4.69
CA ALA A 116 -8.30 -3.88 -4.12
C ALA A 116 -6.85 -3.74 -4.59
N LEU A 117 -6.06 -4.82 -4.53
CA LEU A 117 -4.69 -4.85 -5.02
C LEU A 117 -4.60 -4.48 -6.51
N ALA A 118 -5.45 -5.05 -7.35
CA ALA A 118 -5.48 -4.78 -8.79
C ALA A 118 -5.82 -3.30 -9.08
N VAL A 119 -6.80 -2.73 -8.38
CA VAL A 119 -7.19 -1.31 -8.50
C VAL A 119 -6.04 -0.40 -8.05
N VAL A 120 -5.42 -0.69 -6.91
CA VAL A 120 -4.26 0.08 -6.43
C VAL A 120 -3.11 0.02 -7.43
N LEU A 121 -2.74 -1.17 -7.89
CA LEU A 121 -1.67 -1.33 -8.89
C LEU A 121 -2.00 -0.61 -10.19
N ALA A 122 -3.25 -0.64 -10.65
CA ALA A 122 -3.68 0.12 -11.82
C ALA A 122 -3.49 1.63 -11.63
N ALA A 123 -3.87 2.16 -10.46
CA ALA A 123 -3.71 3.57 -10.13
C ALA A 123 -2.23 4.00 -10.01
N LEU A 124 -1.38 3.14 -9.43
CA LEU A 124 0.04 3.42 -9.24
C LEU A 124 0.86 3.26 -10.52
N LEU A 125 0.52 2.28 -11.36
CA LEU A 125 1.22 2.02 -12.62
C LEU A 125 0.83 2.99 -13.72
N ARG A 126 -0.39 3.56 -13.69
CA ARG A 126 -0.89 4.42 -14.77
C ARG A 126 0.08 5.52 -15.19
N PRO A 127 0.66 6.34 -14.30
CA PRO A 127 1.61 7.39 -14.70
C PRO A 127 2.89 6.83 -15.32
N ILE A 128 3.28 5.61 -14.98
CA ILE A 128 4.47 4.94 -15.50
C ILE A 128 4.22 4.42 -16.90
N VAL A 129 3.10 3.69 -17.09
CA VAL A 129 2.76 3.07 -18.37
C VAL A 129 2.40 4.10 -19.43
N ASP A 130 1.74 5.22 -19.05
CA ASP A 130 1.43 6.33 -19.95
C ASP A 130 2.72 6.97 -20.51
N ARG A 131 3.77 7.10 -19.68
CA ARG A 131 5.10 7.58 -20.13
C ARG A 131 5.85 6.59 -21.01
N LEU A 132 5.65 5.28 -20.79
CA LEU A 132 6.33 4.23 -21.54
C LEU A 132 5.56 3.79 -22.80
N GLY A 133 4.34 4.26 -23.01
CA GLY A 133 3.47 3.83 -24.11
C GLY A 133 3.06 2.36 -24.03
N VAL A 134 3.02 1.79 -22.81
CA VAL A 134 2.64 0.38 -22.56
C VAL A 134 1.17 0.35 -22.12
N SER A 135 0.45 -0.71 -22.47
CA SER A 135 -0.96 -0.84 -22.09
C SER A 135 -1.12 -1.16 -20.60
N LEU A 136 -2.05 -0.46 -19.92
CA LEU A 136 -2.30 -0.61 -18.49
C LEU A 136 -2.72 -2.04 -18.12
N TRP A 137 -3.67 -2.65 -18.87
CA TRP A 137 -4.15 -4.01 -18.59
C TRP A 137 -3.04 -5.04 -18.60
N PHE A 138 -2.07 -4.90 -19.54
CA PHE A 138 -0.92 -5.80 -19.62
C PHE A 138 0.01 -5.63 -18.41
N SER A 139 0.29 -4.39 -18.02
CA SER A 139 1.14 -4.08 -16.86
C SER A 139 0.50 -4.54 -15.54
N VAL A 140 -0.81 -4.35 -15.37
CA VAL A 140 -1.55 -4.84 -14.20
C VAL A 140 -1.61 -6.37 -14.19
N GLY A 141 -1.84 -6.99 -15.37
CA GLY A 141 -1.83 -8.45 -15.52
C GLY A 141 -0.51 -9.10 -15.10
N ILE A 142 0.62 -8.39 -15.25
CA ILE A 142 1.94 -8.84 -14.76
C ILE A 142 2.13 -8.50 -13.28
N ALA A 143 1.77 -7.28 -12.86
CA ALA A 143 2.06 -6.80 -11.53
C ALA A 143 1.24 -7.50 -10.43
N VAL A 144 0.00 -7.89 -10.71
CA VAL A 144 -0.86 -8.59 -9.72
C VAL A 144 -0.27 -9.94 -9.31
N PRO A 145 0.06 -10.87 -10.22
CA PRO A 145 0.65 -12.15 -9.81
C PRO A 145 2.03 -11.98 -9.17
N LEU A 146 2.87 -11.03 -9.63
CA LEU A 146 4.14 -10.73 -8.98
C LEU A 146 3.95 -10.21 -7.55
N ALA A 147 2.98 -9.32 -7.32
CA ALA A 147 2.68 -8.83 -5.98
C ALA A 147 2.06 -9.94 -5.11
N ALA A 148 1.21 -10.81 -5.67
CA ALA A 148 0.60 -11.94 -4.96
C ALA A 148 1.64 -12.96 -4.46
N ALA A 149 2.78 -13.07 -5.13
CA ALA A 149 3.87 -13.94 -4.73
C ALA A 149 4.70 -13.41 -3.55
N LEU A 150 4.63 -12.09 -3.26
CA LEU A 150 5.33 -11.51 -2.12
C LEU A 150 4.72 -12.00 -0.80
N GLU A 151 5.59 -12.25 0.19
CA GLU A 151 5.21 -12.72 1.53
C GLU A 151 4.02 -11.97 2.14
N PRO A 152 4.02 -10.62 2.23
CA PRO A 152 2.92 -9.91 2.86
C PRO A 152 1.57 -10.14 2.19
N VAL A 153 1.57 -10.35 0.88
CA VAL A 153 0.33 -10.55 0.11
C VAL A 153 -0.15 -11.99 0.23
N ARG A 154 0.72 -12.98 -0.02
CA ARG A 154 0.32 -14.39 0.07
C ARG A 154 -0.15 -14.77 1.47
N GLU A 155 0.47 -14.23 2.52
CA GLU A 155 0.03 -14.42 3.90
C GLU A 155 -1.29 -13.70 4.21
N THR A 156 -1.43 -12.44 3.77
CA THR A 156 -2.72 -11.72 3.91
C THR A 156 -3.87 -12.50 3.30
N LEU A 157 -3.68 -13.05 2.09
CA LEU A 157 -4.68 -13.88 1.42
C LEU A 157 -4.90 -15.21 2.13
N GLY A 158 -3.82 -15.88 2.50
CA GLY A 158 -3.85 -17.21 3.11
C GLY A 158 -4.42 -17.24 4.53
N TYR A 159 -4.12 -16.24 5.35
CA TYR A 159 -4.70 -16.07 6.69
C TYR A 159 -6.12 -15.50 6.66
N GLY A 160 -6.53 -14.87 5.54
CA GLY A 160 -7.82 -14.17 5.46
C GLY A 160 -7.79 -12.81 6.16
N GLN A 161 -6.63 -12.14 6.15
CA GLN A 161 -6.39 -10.85 6.75
C GLN A 161 -6.98 -9.68 5.94
N VAL A 162 -7.22 -8.55 6.60
CA VAL A 162 -7.82 -7.35 6.00
C VAL A 162 -6.79 -6.34 5.49
N ASN A 163 -5.48 -6.62 5.59
CA ASN A 163 -4.41 -5.64 5.33
C ASN A 163 -4.45 -5.04 3.91
N LEU A 164 -4.76 -5.84 2.88
CA LEU A 164 -4.89 -5.35 1.51
C LEU A 164 -6.10 -4.45 1.32
N LEU A 165 -7.19 -4.68 2.05
CA LEU A 165 -8.36 -3.81 2.04
C LEU A 165 -8.04 -2.46 2.70
N LEU A 166 -7.37 -2.47 3.85
CA LEU A 166 -6.93 -1.25 4.53
C LEU A 166 -5.93 -0.47 3.67
N PHE A 167 -4.97 -1.16 3.06
CA PHE A 167 -4.04 -0.58 2.09
C PHE A 167 -4.79 0.04 0.91
N GLY A 168 -5.81 -0.63 0.38
CA GLY A 168 -6.68 -0.12 -0.67
C GLY A 168 -7.40 1.17 -0.28
N LEU A 169 -7.94 1.25 0.94
CA LEU A 169 -8.60 2.44 1.47
C LEU A 169 -7.63 3.63 1.56
N ILE A 170 -6.43 3.41 2.10
CA ILE A 170 -5.41 4.46 2.23
C ILE A 170 -4.93 4.92 0.85
N MET A 171 -4.73 4.00 -0.09
CA MET A 171 -4.33 4.34 -1.46
C MET A 171 -5.43 5.02 -2.26
N ALA A 172 -6.70 4.76 -1.96
CA ALA A 172 -7.82 5.50 -2.52
C ALA A 172 -7.77 6.98 -2.11
N ASP A 173 -7.40 7.28 -0.87
CA ASP A 173 -7.22 8.66 -0.41
C ASP A 173 -6.05 9.35 -1.11
N LEU A 174 -4.94 8.64 -1.39
CA LEU A 174 -3.86 9.18 -2.22
C LEU A 174 -4.39 9.60 -3.60
N VAL A 175 -5.21 8.75 -4.24
CA VAL A 175 -5.84 9.07 -5.53
C VAL A 175 -6.79 10.26 -5.42
N ALA A 176 -7.57 10.33 -4.34
CA ALA A 176 -8.48 11.45 -4.08
C ALA A 176 -7.73 12.78 -3.87
N LEU A 177 -6.60 12.77 -3.16
CA LEU A 177 -5.71 13.93 -3.01
C LEU A 177 -5.16 14.40 -4.36
N ARG A 178 -4.75 13.46 -5.23
CA ARG A 178 -4.31 13.76 -6.59
C ARG A 178 -5.44 14.42 -7.42
N TRP A 179 -6.66 13.91 -7.34
CA TRP A 179 -7.81 14.51 -8.04
C TRP A 179 -8.12 15.91 -7.52
N ARG A 180 -8.08 16.11 -6.21
CA ARG A 180 -8.24 17.44 -5.59
C ARG A 180 -7.21 18.43 -6.11
N GLY A 181 -5.95 18.03 -6.26
CA GLY A 181 -4.88 18.87 -6.78
C GLY A 181 -4.97 19.18 -8.29
N ARG A 182 -5.62 18.32 -9.06
CA ARG A 182 -5.77 18.44 -10.53
C ARG A 182 -7.09 19.04 -10.98
N ARG A 183 -7.94 19.48 -10.07
CA ARG A 183 -9.28 19.94 -10.38
C ARG A 183 -9.25 21.14 -11.31
N ASP A 184 -9.81 20.98 -12.54
CA ASP A 184 -10.12 22.04 -13.47
C ASP A 184 -11.53 22.59 -13.17
N PRO A 185 -11.66 23.89 -12.81
CA PRO A 185 -12.95 24.51 -12.55
C PRO A 185 -13.91 24.43 -13.74
N LEU A 186 -13.41 24.54 -14.97
CA LEU A 186 -14.21 24.50 -16.21
C LEU A 186 -14.79 23.10 -16.44
N GLN A 187 -13.97 22.06 -16.29
CA GLN A 187 -14.41 20.67 -16.44
C GLN A 187 -15.45 20.29 -15.37
N SER A 188 -15.28 20.79 -14.14
CA SER A 188 -16.21 20.49 -13.04
C SER A 188 -17.58 21.14 -13.21
N ALA A 189 -17.74 22.15 -14.05
CA ALA A 189 -19.02 22.79 -14.34
C ALA A 189 -19.91 21.92 -15.25
N ILE A 190 -19.31 21.09 -16.10
CA ILE A 190 -19.99 20.26 -17.10
C ILE A 190 -20.34 18.86 -16.51
N ASP A 191 -19.66 18.44 -15.44
CA ASP A 191 -19.84 17.11 -14.85
C ASP A 191 -21.15 17.01 -14.04
N GLY A 192 -21.81 15.85 -14.12
CA GLY A 192 -22.96 15.51 -13.25
C GLY A 192 -22.58 15.44 -11.77
N PRO A 193 -23.54 15.51 -10.82
CA PRO A 193 -23.26 15.65 -9.39
C PRO A 193 -22.42 14.51 -8.80
N LEU A 194 -22.68 13.25 -9.17
CA LEU A 194 -21.90 12.10 -8.71
C LEU A 194 -20.45 12.15 -9.22
N ARG A 195 -20.26 12.43 -10.52
CA ARG A 195 -18.93 12.55 -11.09
C ARG A 195 -18.17 13.71 -10.47
N ARG A 196 -18.85 14.84 -10.27
CA ARG A 196 -18.29 16.01 -9.57
C ARG A 196 -17.84 15.66 -8.14
N PHE A 197 -18.63 14.90 -7.39
CA PHE A 197 -18.29 14.45 -6.04
C PHE A 197 -17.04 13.56 -6.05
N PHE A 198 -17.03 12.49 -6.86
CA PHE A 198 -15.91 11.55 -6.90
C PHE A 198 -14.61 12.20 -7.34
N PHE A 199 -14.62 12.95 -8.43
CA PHE A 199 -13.41 13.60 -8.97
C PHE A 199 -13.03 14.90 -8.25
N SER A 200 -13.84 15.39 -7.32
CA SER A 200 -13.48 16.54 -6.47
C SER A 200 -12.38 16.22 -5.46
N GLY A 201 -12.19 14.95 -5.12
CA GLY A 201 -11.36 14.53 -3.99
C GLY A 201 -11.85 15.06 -2.64
N ALA A 202 -13.12 15.49 -2.54
CA ALA A 202 -13.70 16.00 -1.29
C ALA A 202 -13.70 14.93 -0.19
N TRP A 203 -13.78 13.65 -0.58
CA TRP A 203 -13.78 12.49 0.30
C TRP A 203 -12.37 12.02 0.70
N ALA A 204 -11.31 12.71 0.25
CA ALA A 204 -9.94 12.34 0.62
C ALA A 204 -9.77 12.32 2.14
N SER A 205 -9.17 11.25 2.63
CA SER A 205 -8.90 10.88 4.03
C SER A 205 -10.05 10.17 4.77
N ILE A 206 -11.19 9.91 4.12
CA ILE A 206 -12.20 9.00 4.67
C ILE A 206 -11.64 7.57 4.74
N GLY A 207 -10.90 7.12 3.72
CA GLY A 207 -10.28 5.81 3.67
C GLY A 207 -9.26 5.58 4.79
N ILE A 208 -8.38 6.57 5.06
CA ILE A 208 -7.44 6.55 6.19
C ILE A 208 -8.20 6.38 7.51
N SER A 209 -9.31 7.11 7.67
CA SER A 209 -10.10 7.07 8.89
C SER A 209 -10.80 5.73 9.11
N LEU A 210 -11.42 5.20 8.06
CA LEU A 210 -12.03 3.86 8.10
C LEU A 210 -10.99 2.79 8.40
N ALA A 211 -9.82 2.89 7.74
CA ALA A 211 -8.70 1.98 8.01
C ALA A 211 -8.24 2.08 9.47
N THR A 212 -8.12 3.30 10.02
CA THR A 212 -7.77 3.55 11.43
C THR A 212 -8.83 3.00 12.39
N SER A 213 -10.11 3.15 12.04
CA SER A 213 -11.21 2.65 12.88
C SER A 213 -11.36 1.12 12.85
N ILE A 214 -10.84 0.46 11.80
CA ILE A 214 -10.75 -1.01 11.73
C ILE A 214 -9.48 -1.52 12.43
N LYS A 215 -8.35 -0.81 12.27
CA LYS A 215 -7.05 -1.17 12.83
C LYS A 215 -6.27 0.11 13.14
N LEU A 216 -5.82 0.33 14.37
CA LEU A 216 -5.26 1.62 14.78
C LEU A 216 -3.97 2.05 14.07
N THR A 217 -3.21 1.11 13.52
CA THR A 217 -1.90 1.40 12.88
C THR A 217 -1.95 2.47 11.78
N PRO A 218 -3.01 2.63 10.93
CA PRO A 218 -3.12 3.72 9.98
C PRO A 218 -3.24 5.13 10.57
N ALA A 219 -3.43 5.28 11.88
CA ALA A 219 -3.54 6.60 12.52
C ALA A 219 -2.31 7.49 12.28
N LEU A 220 -1.13 6.92 12.01
CA LEU A 220 0.07 7.69 11.69
C LEU A 220 -0.09 8.53 10.41
N PHE A 221 -0.96 8.13 9.49
CA PHE A 221 -1.30 8.96 8.32
C PHE A 221 -2.02 10.26 8.70
N ILE A 222 -2.81 10.26 9.78
CA ILE A 222 -3.45 11.49 10.30
C ILE A 222 -2.37 12.45 10.83
N CYS A 223 -1.38 11.93 11.58
CA CYS A 223 -0.23 12.72 12.04
C CYS A 223 0.57 13.28 10.86
N TYR A 224 0.79 12.50 9.82
CA TYR A 224 1.44 12.95 8.59
C TYR A 224 0.66 14.09 7.91
N LEU A 225 -0.66 13.98 7.77
CA LEU A 225 -1.50 15.03 7.18
C LEU A 225 -1.43 16.34 7.99
N LEU A 226 -1.39 16.25 9.32
CA LEU A 226 -1.22 17.42 10.20
C LEU A 226 0.18 18.04 10.02
N LEU A 227 1.22 17.24 10.02
CA LEU A 227 2.61 17.67 9.86
C LEU A 227 2.85 18.37 8.51
N THR A 228 2.26 17.86 7.44
CA THR A 228 2.35 18.43 6.09
C THR A 228 1.34 19.54 5.83
N ARG A 229 0.61 20.00 6.89
CA ARG A 229 -0.39 21.07 6.82
C ARG A 229 -1.52 20.84 5.81
N GLN A 230 -1.83 19.58 5.55
CA GLN A 230 -2.98 19.20 4.74
C GLN A 230 -4.28 19.27 5.59
N TRP A 231 -4.57 20.45 6.16
CA TRP A 231 -5.59 20.66 7.19
C TRP A 231 -6.97 20.10 6.83
N ARG A 232 -7.42 20.31 5.57
CA ARG A 232 -8.72 19.79 5.10
C ARG A 232 -8.77 18.27 5.18
N ALA A 233 -7.72 17.60 4.69
CA ALA A 233 -7.60 16.15 4.73
C ALA A 233 -7.51 15.63 6.17
N ALA A 234 -6.69 16.29 7.00
CA ALA A 234 -6.54 15.94 8.42
C ALA A 234 -7.86 16.08 9.19
N MET A 235 -8.58 17.19 9.00
CA MET A 235 -9.87 17.40 9.68
C MET A 235 -10.95 16.44 9.17
N THR A 236 -10.96 16.09 7.87
CA THR A 236 -11.84 15.04 7.35
C THR A 236 -11.50 13.70 8.00
N ALA A 237 -10.20 13.38 8.14
CA ALA A 237 -9.76 12.14 8.78
C ALA A 237 -10.19 12.09 10.25
N ILE A 238 -9.88 13.11 11.03
CA ILE A 238 -10.23 13.20 12.46
C ILE A 238 -11.76 13.13 12.65
N GLY A 239 -12.50 13.96 11.90
CA GLY A 239 -13.96 14.00 12.02
C GLY A 239 -14.63 12.67 11.66
N THR A 240 -14.12 11.99 10.61
CA THR A 240 -14.64 10.66 10.24
C THR A 240 -14.27 9.62 11.28
N ALA A 241 -13.03 9.57 11.76
CA ALA A 241 -12.62 8.61 12.80
C ALA A 241 -13.41 8.79 14.09
N VAL A 242 -13.59 10.04 14.54
CA VAL A 242 -14.42 10.36 15.71
C VAL A 242 -15.87 9.96 15.47
N GLY A 243 -16.47 10.32 14.32
CA GLY A 243 -17.84 9.98 13.99
C GLY A 243 -18.09 8.47 13.95
N VAL A 244 -17.16 7.70 13.35
CA VAL A 244 -17.23 6.23 13.29
C VAL A 244 -17.07 5.61 14.69
N THR A 245 -16.17 6.14 15.51
CA THR A 245 -15.96 5.67 16.88
C THR A 245 -17.21 5.95 17.74
N LEU A 246 -17.78 7.15 17.66
CA LEU A 246 -19.02 7.49 18.36
C LEU A 246 -20.20 6.63 17.87
N GLY A 247 -20.27 6.37 16.56
CA GLY A 247 -21.24 5.42 16.00
C GLY A 247 -21.07 4.01 16.55
N ALA A 248 -19.83 3.54 16.70
CA ALA A 248 -19.54 2.24 17.32
C ALA A 248 -19.96 2.23 18.80
N PHE A 249 -19.73 3.31 19.55
CA PHE A 249 -20.21 3.45 20.93
C PHE A 249 -21.74 3.41 21.01
N ALA A 250 -22.43 4.02 20.06
CA ALA A 250 -23.90 4.04 20.06
C ALA A 250 -24.51 2.65 19.77
N VAL A 251 -23.86 1.82 18.95
CA VAL A 251 -24.36 0.50 18.54
C VAL A 251 -23.80 -0.62 19.41
N ALA A 252 -22.54 -0.55 19.81
CA ALA A 252 -21.81 -1.57 20.56
C ALA A 252 -21.05 -0.90 21.75
N GLY A 253 -21.83 -0.26 22.64
CA GLY A 253 -21.26 0.56 23.73
C GLY A 253 -20.47 -0.26 24.75
N ARG A 254 -20.92 -1.48 25.06
CA ARG A 254 -20.22 -2.39 25.98
C ARG A 254 -18.87 -2.81 25.43
N GLU A 255 -18.82 -3.23 24.17
CA GLU A 255 -17.61 -3.63 23.47
C GLU A 255 -16.67 -2.44 23.30
N SER A 256 -17.23 -1.25 23.00
CA SER A 256 -16.42 -0.02 22.88
C SER A 256 -15.76 0.35 24.18
N MET A 257 -16.49 0.27 25.28
CA MET A 257 -15.92 0.50 26.61
C MET A 257 -14.83 -0.53 26.93
N ALA A 258 -15.11 -1.82 26.77
CA ALA A 258 -14.16 -2.88 27.02
C ALA A 258 -12.87 -2.74 26.19
N TYR A 259 -13.01 -2.32 24.91
CA TYR A 259 -11.85 -2.12 24.05
C TYR A 259 -10.95 -0.99 24.53
N PHE A 260 -11.50 0.21 24.72
CA PHE A 260 -10.69 1.39 25.04
C PHE A 260 -10.15 1.40 26.47
N THR A 261 -10.79 0.71 27.43
CA THR A 261 -10.35 0.66 28.81
C THR A 261 -9.48 -0.57 29.16
N GLY A 262 -9.54 -1.64 28.35
CA GLY A 262 -8.83 -2.90 28.60
C GLY A 262 -8.06 -3.39 27.37
N VAL A 263 -8.77 -3.95 26.39
CA VAL A 263 -8.19 -4.73 25.28
C VAL A 263 -7.09 -4.00 24.51
N LEU A 264 -7.22 -2.71 24.32
CA LEU A 264 -6.22 -1.87 23.63
C LEU A 264 -4.84 -1.93 24.26
N TRP A 265 -4.77 -2.14 25.58
CA TRP A 265 -3.56 -2.11 26.37
C TRP A 265 -2.97 -3.51 26.58
N GLU A 266 -3.70 -4.56 26.23
CA GLU A 266 -3.30 -5.97 26.36
C GLU A 266 -2.56 -6.45 25.10
N THR A 267 -1.31 -6.03 24.90
CA THR A 267 -0.51 -6.38 23.69
C THR A 267 -0.26 -7.87 23.56
N GLU A 268 -0.22 -8.60 24.66
CA GLU A 268 -0.01 -10.06 24.70
C GLU A 268 -1.10 -10.86 23.97
N ARG A 269 -2.32 -10.29 23.86
CA ARG A 269 -3.42 -10.91 23.11
C ARG A 269 -3.13 -11.07 21.62
N VAL A 270 -2.17 -10.32 21.09
CA VAL A 270 -1.80 -10.35 19.65
C VAL A 270 -0.75 -11.40 19.37
N GLY A 271 0.01 -11.82 20.40
CA GLY A 271 1.09 -12.79 20.36
C GLY A 271 2.38 -12.27 21.00
N ALA A 272 3.35 -13.15 21.22
CA ALA A 272 4.62 -12.80 21.83
C ALA A 272 5.45 -11.90 20.90
N ALA A 273 6.18 -10.95 21.49
CA ALA A 273 6.93 -9.95 20.74
C ALA A 273 8.14 -10.56 19.99
N ASP A 274 8.76 -11.56 20.58
CA ASP A 274 9.96 -12.24 20.05
C ASP A 274 9.69 -13.21 18.90
N MET A 275 8.42 -13.56 18.62
CA MET A 275 8.09 -14.47 17.52
C MET A 275 8.71 -13.97 16.18
N THR A 276 9.37 -14.88 15.46
CA THR A 276 10.04 -14.60 14.16
C THR A 276 9.17 -13.85 13.15
N PRO A 277 7.85 -14.13 12.99
CA PRO A 277 7.00 -13.34 12.12
C PRO A 277 6.84 -11.88 12.51
N ASN A 278 7.15 -11.48 13.75
CA ASN A 278 7.11 -10.09 14.19
C ASN A 278 8.32 -9.33 13.68
N GLN A 279 8.19 -8.73 12.50
CA GLN A 279 9.24 -7.97 11.81
C GLN A 279 9.15 -6.47 12.11
N SER A 280 8.80 -6.11 13.33
CA SER A 280 8.88 -4.75 13.88
C SER A 280 10.22 -4.52 14.57
N LEU A 281 10.49 -3.24 14.92
CA LEU A 281 11.61 -2.88 15.79
C LEU A 281 11.52 -3.58 17.17
N ALA A 282 10.30 -3.70 17.69
CA ALA A 282 10.08 -4.38 18.97
C ALA A 282 10.45 -5.87 18.89
N GLY A 283 10.02 -6.56 17.81
CA GLY A 283 10.38 -7.95 17.59
C GLY A 283 11.88 -8.15 17.38
N LEU A 284 12.51 -7.28 16.59
CA LEU A 284 13.96 -7.30 16.41
C LEU A 284 14.70 -7.15 17.74
N LEU A 285 14.31 -6.18 18.57
CA LEU A 285 14.95 -5.98 19.87
C LEU A 285 14.68 -7.14 20.84
N ALA A 286 13.47 -7.71 20.87
CA ALA A 286 13.14 -8.85 21.69
C ALA A 286 14.03 -10.05 21.36
N ARG A 287 14.29 -10.33 20.08
CA ARG A 287 15.17 -11.41 19.61
C ARG A 287 16.66 -11.15 19.82
N LEU A 288 17.08 -9.90 19.90
CA LEU A 288 18.49 -9.52 20.18
C LEU A 288 18.82 -9.52 21.68
N TYR A 289 17.83 -9.50 22.54
CA TYR A 289 17.99 -9.55 23.99
C TYR A 289 17.38 -10.85 24.51
N ASP A 290 18.06 -11.53 25.43
CA ASP A 290 17.57 -12.75 26.06
C ASP A 290 16.35 -12.49 26.96
N SER A 291 15.25 -12.08 26.30
CA SER A 291 14.00 -11.70 26.95
C SER A 291 12.83 -11.90 26.00
N ILE A 292 11.78 -12.56 26.45
CA ILE A 292 10.51 -12.68 25.76
C ILE A 292 9.88 -11.29 25.57
N GLU A 293 10.20 -10.37 26.47
CA GLU A 293 9.71 -9.00 26.46
C GLU A 293 10.69 -8.06 25.76
N THR A 294 10.13 -7.15 24.94
CA THR A 294 10.92 -6.09 24.31
C THR A 294 11.48 -5.14 25.36
N PRO A 295 12.79 -4.78 25.32
CA PRO A 295 13.35 -3.75 26.19
C PRO A 295 12.66 -2.39 25.96
N GLY A 296 11.68 -2.04 26.79
CA GLY A 296 10.72 -0.94 26.55
C GLY A 296 11.36 0.41 26.30
N LEU A 297 12.33 0.83 27.12
CA LEU A 297 13.03 2.12 26.97
C LEU A 297 13.85 2.16 25.67
N LEU A 298 14.51 1.05 25.32
CA LEU A 298 15.32 0.97 24.14
C LEU A 298 14.42 1.02 22.89
N TRP A 299 13.36 0.21 22.89
CA TRP A 299 12.35 0.27 21.83
C TRP A 299 11.76 1.67 21.66
N PHE A 300 11.32 2.29 22.74
CA PHE A 300 10.74 3.63 22.70
C PHE A 300 11.71 4.66 22.10
N SER A 301 12.99 4.63 22.53
CA SER A 301 14.01 5.57 22.05
C SER A 301 14.27 5.44 20.56
N PHE A 302 14.48 4.20 20.08
CA PHE A 302 14.69 3.95 18.65
C PHE A 302 13.41 4.13 17.82
N ALA A 303 12.24 3.80 18.36
CA ALA A 303 10.97 4.04 17.71
C ALA A 303 10.72 5.53 17.49
N MET A 304 11.03 6.38 18.49
CA MET A 304 10.93 7.85 18.36
C MET A 304 11.91 8.40 17.33
N LEU A 305 13.15 7.87 17.27
CA LEU A 305 14.13 8.24 16.26
C LEU A 305 13.64 7.88 14.84
N LEU A 306 13.17 6.64 14.65
CA LEU A 306 12.66 6.18 13.35
C LEU A 306 11.35 6.88 12.95
N LEU A 307 10.49 7.21 13.91
CA LEU A 307 9.30 8.03 13.70
C LEU A 307 9.68 9.43 13.18
N ALA A 308 10.60 10.10 13.87
CA ALA A 308 11.07 11.42 13.47
C ALA A 308 11.73 11.40 12.09
N LEU A 309 12.59 10.42 11.83
CA LEU A 309 13.24 10.22 10.53
C LEU A 309 12.21 9.95 9.42
N GLY A 310 11.31 9.00 9.64
CA GLY A 310 10.30 8.60 8.65
C GLY A 310 9.34 9.73 8.30
N LEU A 311 8.81 10.43 9.30
CA LEU A 311 7.90 11.56 9.08
C LEU A 311 8.61 12.78 8.47
N SER A 312 9.86 13.07 8.86
CA SER A 312 10.66 14.12 8.24
C SER A 312 10.89 13.84 6.75
N ARG A 313 11.28 12.61 6.40
CA ARG A 313 11.48 12.20 5.01
C ARG A 313 10.17 12.19 4.22
N ALA A 314 9.06 11.75 4.83
CA ALA A 314 7.74 11.80 4.21
C ALA A 314 7.32 13.26 3.94
N SER A 315 7.56 14.17 4.88
CA SER A 315 7.29 15.60 4.71
C SER A 315 8.15 16.20 3.60
N SER A 316 9.43 15.85 3.51
CA SER A 316 10.32 16.28 2.41
C SER A 316 9.84 15.76 1.05
N ALA A 317 9.47 14.48 0.97
CA ALA A 317 8.92 13.88 -0.25
C ALA A 317 7.63 14.58 -0.69
N HIS A 318 6.73 14.90 0.25
CA HIS A 318 5.52 15.68 0.00
C HIS A 318 5.86 17.09 -0.53
N SER A 319 6.76 17.81 0.13
CA SER A 319 7.18 19.16 -0.27
C SER A 319 7.78 19.18 -1.67
N ASP A 320 8.52 18.15 -2.04
CA ASP A 320 9.10 17.97 -3.37
C ASP A 320 8.10 17.41 -4.39
N GLY A 321 6.85 17.15 -4.01
CA GLY A 321 5.78 16.68 -4.90
C GLY A 321 5.93 15.22 -5.29
N ASP A 322 6.27 14.34 -4.36
CA ASP A 322 6.19 12.89 -4.49
C ASP A 322 5.33 12.29 -3.37
N GLU A 323 4.03 12.46 -3.49
CA GLU A 323 3.06 12.02 -2.48
C GLU A 323 3.04 10.49 -2.32
N LEU A 324 3.28 9.74 -3.40
CA LEU A 324 3.36 8.27 -3.30
C LEU A 324 4.50 7.84 -2.39
N THR A 325 5.69 8.43 -2.55
CA THR A 325 6.81 8.11 -1.67
C THR A 325 6.55 8.58 -0.24
N ALA A 326 5.90 9.73 -0.05
CA ALA A 326 5.51 10.21 1.27
C ALA A 326 4.59 9.19 1.98
N PHE A 327 3.50 8.75 1.33
CA PHE A 327 2.61 7.71 1.86
C PHE A 327 3.33 6.39 2.13
N THR A 328 4.22 6.00 1.22
CA THR A 328 5.02 4.77 1.38
C THR A 328 5.91 4.85 2.63
N LEU A 329 6.59 5.98 2.84
CA LEU A 329 7.42 6.20 4.03
C LEU A 329 6.60 6.17 5.32
N VAL A 330 5.41 6.79 5.35
CA VAL A 330 4.51 6.72 6.51
C VAL A 330 4.11 5.29 6.81
N GLY A 331 3.70 4.52 5.80
CA GLY A 331 3.29 3.12 5.97
C GLY A 331 4.45 2.22 6.42
N LEU A 332 5.65 2.39 5.86
CA LEU A 332 6.85 1.67 6.30
C LEU A 332 7.22 2.03 7.73
N THR A 333 7.18 3.32 8.09
CA THR A 333 7.45 3.80 9.45
C THR A 333 6.46 3.19 10.44
N THR A 334 5.17 3.16 10.09
CA THR A 334 4.14 2.52 10.92
C THR A 334 4.50 1.06 11.23
N ASN A 335 4.91 0.29 10.21
CA ASN A 335 5.27 -1.11 10.39
C ASN A 335 6.50 -1.27 11.29
N VAL A 336 7.52 -0.40 11.14
CA VAL A 336 8.74 -0.50 11.93
C VAL A 336 8.51 -0.18 13.39
N ILE A 337 7.77 0.90 13.71
CA ILE A 337 7.61 1.37 15.08
C ILE A 337 6.50 0.66 15.87
N SER A 338 5.59 -0.03 15.20
CA SER A 338 4.52 -0.80 15.86
C SER A 338 5.12 -1.84 16.80
N PRO A 339 4.56 -2.08 17.99
CA PRO A 339 4.99 -3.16 18.88
C PRO A 339 4.93 -4.53 18.19
N ILE A 340 3.90 -4.75 17.39
CA ILE A 340 3.72 -5.99 16.61
C ILE A 340 3.44 -5.63 15.16
N SER A 341 4.29 -6.17 14.28
CA SER A 341 4.16 -6.05 12.83
C SER A 341 4.50 -7.39 12.17
N TRP A 342 3.47 -8.22 12.07
CA TRP A 342 3.60 -9.52 11.42
C TRP A 342 4.00 -9.37 9.94
N SER A 343 4.67 -10.36 9.38
CA SER A 343 5.10 -10.38 7.97
C SER A 343 3.98 -10.00 6.97
N HIS A 344 2.73 -10.38 7.24
CA HIS A 344 1.57 -9.99 6.42
C HIS A 344 1.12 -8.51 6.57
N HIS A 345 1.67 -7.75 7.53
CA HIS A 345 1.43 -6.30 7.62
C HIS A 345 2.28 -5.48 6.64
N LEU A 346 3.37 -6.07 6.10
CA LEU A 346 4.41 -5.38 5.37
C LEU A 346 4.04 -5.03 3.91
N VAL A 347 2.76 -4.85 3.61
CA VAL A 347 2.25 -4.56 2.25
C VAL A 347 2.82 -3.28 1.63
N TRP A 348 3.36 -2.38 2.46
CA TRP A 348 3.99 -1.13 2.01
C TRP A 348 5.29 -1.33 1.24
N VAL A 349 5.84 -2.54 1.20
CA VAL A 349 6.95 -2.92 0.33
C VAL A 349 6.55 -2.86 -1.16
N ILE A 350 5.28 -3.05 -1.49
CA ILE A 350 4.78 -2.99 -2.87
C ILE A 350 5.03 -1.61 -3.50
N PRO A 351 4.50 -0.49 -2.94
CA PRO A 351 4.79 0.83 -3.48
C PRO A 351 6.27 1.20 -3.34
N ALA A 352 7.03 0.71 -2.35
CA ALA A 352 8.46 0.93 -2.25
C ALA A 352 9.22 0.35 -3.46
N ILE A 353 8.91 -0.89 -3.88
CA ILE A 353 9.46 -1.51 -5.09
C ILE A 353 9.09 -0.67 -6.33
N LEU A 354 7.84 -0.22 -6.46
CA LEU A 354 7.40 0.62 -7.58
C LEU A 354 8.13 1.97 -7.62
N VAL A 355 8.36 2.59 -6.47
CA VAL A 355 9.16 3.84 -6.35
C VAL A 355 10.59 3.60 -6.86
N LEU A 356 11.24 2.52 -6.45
CA LEU A 356 12.59 2.16 -6.90
C LEU A 356 12.64 1.88 -8.41
N CYS A 357 11.65 1.16 -8.94
CA CYS A 357 11.53 0.90 -10.38
C CYS A 357 11.35 2.21 -11.17
N ASP A 358 10.45 3.10 -10.73
CA ASP A 358 10.22 4.38 -11.40
C ASP A 358 11.44 5.32 -11.29
N ALA A 359 12.13 5.36 -10.14
CA ALA A 359 13.37 6.08 -9.99
C ALA A 359 14.46 5.60 -10.97
N THR A 360 14.55 4.28 -11.21
CA THR A 360 15.42 3.69 -12.22
C THR A 360 15.09 4.21 -13.62
N LEU A 361 13.80 4.14 -13.99
CA LEU A 361 13.33 4.57 -15.32
C LEU A 361 13.58 6.06 -15.56
N ARG A 362 13.30 6.92 -14.58
CA ARG A 362 13.50 8.37 -14.66
C ARG A 362 14.98 8.72 -14.85
N ARG A 363 15.88 8.07 -14.09
CA ARG A 363 17.34 8.30 -14.21
C ARG A 363 17.86 7.85 -15.56
N ARG A 364 17.41 6.71 -16.09
CA ARG A 364 17.78 6.24 -17.43
C ARG A 364 17.26 7.16 -18.54
N SER A 365 16.07 7.72 -18.40
CA SER A 365 15.52 8.68 -19.37
C SER A 365 16.29 10.00 -19.34
N ALA A 366 16.63 10.51 -18.16
CA ALA A 366 17.43 11.73 -18.03
C ALA A 366 18.84 11.58 -18.66
N SER A 367 19.49 10.43 -18.45
CA SER A 367 20.83 10.19 -19.05
C SER A 367 20.80 10.07 -20.59
N ARG A 368 19.71 9.60 -21.17
CA ARG A 368 19.52 9.55 -22.63
C ARG A 368 19.21 10.94 -23.23
N GLY A 369 18.47 11.78 -22.50
CA GLY A 369 18.16 13.15 -22.92
C GLY A 369 19.38 14.06 -22.97
N ILE A 370 20.35 13.85 -22.08
CA ILE A 370 21.60 14.64 -22.04
C ILE A 370 22.52 14.34 -23.24
N SER A 371 22.42 13.13 -23.83
CA SER A 371 23.24 12.77 -25.01
C SER A 371 22.66 13.32 -26.34
N GLY A 372 21.49 13.94 -26.36
CA GLY A 372 20.80 14.41 -27.58
C GLY A 372 20.25 15.82 -27.56
N PHE A 373 20.35 16.58 -26.46
CA PHE A 373 19.73 17.91 -26.37
C PHE A 373 20.71 18.96 -25.83
N SER A 374 21.13 19.86 -26.72
CA SER A 374 21.70 21.15 -26.34
C SER A 374 20.57 21.97 -25.72
N ALA A 375 20.58 22.09 -24.39
CA ALA A 375 19.52 22.76 -23.64
C ALA A 375 19.67 24.28 -23.80
N THR A 376 18.93 24.85 -24.73
CA THR A 376 18.62 26.28 -24.77
C THR A 376 17.18 26.47 -24.31
N GLY A 377 16.96 26.53 -23.01
CA GLY A 377 15.66 26.87 -22.41
C GLY A 377 15.85 27.37 -20.96
N PRO A 378 15.37 28.58 -20.62
CA PRO A 378 15.49 29.09 -19.25
C PRO A 378 14.46 28.40 -18.36
N GLY A 379 14.90 27.54 -17.44
CA GLY A 379 13.99 26.96 -16.42
C GLY A 379 14.41 25.65 -15.76
N LEU A 380 15.59 25.08 -16.08
CA LEU A 380 16.02 23.78 -15.54
C LEU A 380 17.23 23.86 -14.58
N ASN A 381 17.44 24.99 -13.91
CA ASN A 381 18.60 25.20 -13.04
C ASN A 381 18.56 24.42 -11.69
N GLY A 382 17.52 23.61 -11.43
CA GLY A 382 17.40 22.81 -10.20
C GLY A 382 18.11 21.44 -10.23
N PHE A 383 18.59 20.96 -11.39
CA PHE A 383 19.13 19.59 -11.55
C PHE A 383 20.64 19.47 -11.65
N THR A 384 21.41 20.56 -11.47
CA THR A 384 22.85 20.59 -11.75
C THR A 384 23.76 19.93 -10.72
N ASN A 385 23.25 19.45 -9.58
CA ASN A 385 24.08 18.83 -8.53
C ASN A 385 24.12 17.28 -8.55
N LEU A 386 23.61 16.62 -9.58
CA LEU A 386 23.75 15.18 -9.77
C LEU A 386 24.68 14.87 -10.94
N ARG A 387 25.91 15.38 -10.91
CA ARG A 387 26.99 14.90 -11.79
C ARG A 387 27.33 13.45 -11.41
N SER A 388 26.63 12.49 -12.00
CA SER A 388 27.23 11.16 -12.16
C SER A 388 28.37 11.31 -13.18
N PRO A 389 29.55 10.70 -12.91
CA PRO A 389 30.67 10.76 -13.85
C PRO A 389 30.22 10.29 -15.24
N ILE A 390 30.53 11.08 -16.26
CA ILE A 390 30.11 10.92 -17.66
C ILE A 390 30.56 9.57 -18.29
N TRP A 391 31.36 8.78 -17.59
CA TRP A 391 32.03 7.60 -18.10
C TRP A 391 31.20 6.34 -18.24
N PHE A 392 30.00 6.22 -17.55
CA PHE A 392 29.19 5.01 -17.65
C PHE A 392 27.69 5.30 -17.72
N PRO A 393 27.15 5.82 -18.85
CA PRO A 393 25.70 6.06 -18.98
C PRO A 393 24.86 4.79 -18.89
N ARG A 394 25.45 3.59 -19.15
CA ARG A 394 24.77 2.30 -19.00
C ARG A 394 24.52 1.89 -17.55
N LEU A 395 25.25 2.43 -16.58
CA LEU A 395 25.12 2.11 -15.15
C LEU A 395 24.17 3.06 -14.42
N THR A 396 23.68 4.11 -15.09
CA THR A 396 22.74 5.07 -14.49
C THR A 396 21.44 4.38 -14.10
N GLY A 397 21.09 4.46 -12.82
CA GLY A 397 19.90 3.81 -12.24
C GLY A 397 20.11 2.35 -11.81
N LEU A 398 21.28 1.72 -12.07
CA LEU A 398 21.52 0.32 -11.73
C LEU A 398 21.32 0.04 -10.24
N ARG A 399 21.83 0.91 -9.35
CA ARG A 399 21.65 0.75 -7.90
C ARG A 399 20.19 0.66 -7.46
N HIS A 400 19.28 1.45 -8.09
CA HIS A 400 17.85 1.40 -7.75
C HIS A 400 17.19 0.17 -8.34
N ALA A 401 17.60 -0.26 -9.54
CA ALA A 401 17.16 -1.50 -10.14
C ALA A 401 17.57 -2.71 -9.31
N SER A 402 18.83 -2.75 -8.84
CA SER A 402 19.36 -3.81 -7.97
C SER A 402 18.64 -3.82 -6.62
N ALA A 403 18.41 -2.62 -6.04
CA ALA A 403 17.66 -2.51 -4.79
C ALA A 403 16.20 -2.99 -4.96
N ALA A 404 15.53 -2.62 -6.07
CA ALA A 404 14.17 -3.10 -6.34
C ALA A 404 14.11 -4.62 -6.50
N LEU A 405 15.08 -5.19 -7.25
CA LEU A 405 15.17 -6.64 -7.45
C LEU A 405 15.51 -7.37 -6.14
N GLY A 406 16.51 -6.88 -5.40
CA GLY A 406 16.92 -7.45 -4.12
C GLY A 406 15.78 -7.43 -3.10
N LEU A 407 15.07 -6.30 -3.02
CA LEU A 407 13.90 -6.16 -2.14
C LEU A 407 12.77 -7.11 -2.57
N TYR A 408 12.49 -7.23 -3.87
CA TYR A 408 11.51 -8.15 -4.39
C TYR A 408 11.87 -9.60 -4.05
N LEU A 409 13.12 -10.02 -4.28
CA LEU A 409 13.58 -11.37 -3.97
C LEU A 409 13.57 -11.66 -2.47
N LEU A 410 13.94 -10.69 -1.64
CA LEU A 410 13.90 -10.82 -0.18
C LEU A 410 12.47 -11.12 0.30
N PHE A 411 11.48 -10.38 -0.18
CA PHE A 411 10.08 -10.57 0.21
C PHE A 411 9.38 -11.72 -0.55
N LEU A 412 9.95 -12.19 -1.65
CA LEU A 412 9.50 -13.40 -2.36
C LEU A 412 9.91 -14.66 -1.60
N ILE A 413 11.21 -14.75 -1.25
CA ILE A 413 11.81 -15.91 -0.58
C ILE A 413 11.44 -15.91 0.90
N SER A 414 11.48 -14.73 1.54
CA SER A 414 11.25 -14.54 2.97
C SER A 414 12.15 -15.44 3.83
N PRO A 415 13.44 -15.12 3.97
CA PRO A 415 14.44 -15.99 4.62
C PRO A 415 14.12 -16.35 6.07
N ILE A 416 13.24 -15.59 6.71
CA ILE A 416 12.80 -15.85 8.09
C ILE A 416 12.21 -17.26 8.26
N TRP A 417 11.50 -17.80 7.26
CA TRP A 417 10.82 -19.08 7.35
C TRP A 417 11.74 -20.28 7.13
N PRO A 418 12.58 -20.32 6.06
CA PRO A 418 13.63 -21.35 5.95
C PRO A 418 14.54 -21.38 7.17
N TYR A 419 14.87 -20.21 7.73
CA TYR A 419 15.67 -20.11 8.93
C TYR A 419 14.97 -20.76 10.14
N GLU A 420 13.71 -20.39 10.42
CA GLU A 420 12.94 -20.93 11.55
C GLU A 420 12.67 -22.44 11.45
N HIS A 421 12.42 -22.97 10.22
CA HIS A 421 11.92 -24.34 10.05
C HIS A 421 12.97 -25.35 9.61
N GLN A 422 14.11 -24.93 9.07
CA GLN A 422 15.10 -25.80 8.46
C GLN A 422 16.44 -25.83 9.22
N LEU A 423 16.68 -24.88 10.08
CA LEU A 423 17.86 -24.87 10.95
C LEU A 423 17.57 -25.60 12.27
N PRO A 424 18.59 -26.16 12.91
CA PRO A 424 18.41 -26.80 14.23
C PRO A 424 17.76 -25.86 15.23
N GLU A 425 17.02 -26.41 16.19
CA GLU A 425 16.46 -25.64 17.30
C GLU A 425 17.59 -24.99 18.10
N VAL A 426 18.00 -23.83 17.69
CA VAL A 426 18.97 -22.99 18.37
C VAL A 426 18.20 -21.83 19.00
N SER A 427 18.57 -21.45 20.21
CA SER A 427 18.02 -20.24 20.83
C SER A 427 18.29 -19.04 19.94
N HIS A 428 17.31 -18.14 19.77
CA HIS A 428 17.45 -16.88 19.05
C HIS A 428 18.71 -16.09 19.41
N TYR A 429 19.18 -16.25 20.63
CA TYR A 429 20.34 -15.55 21.22
C TYR A 429 21.68 -16.23 20.89
N ASP A 430 21.66 -17.51 20.52
CA ASP A 430 22.83 -18.30 20.22
C ASP A 430 23.15 -18.38 18.73
N ASP A 431 22.29 -17.84 17.87
CA ASP A 431 22.38 -17.92 16.41
C ASP A 431 23.54 -17.15 15.80
N GLY A 432 24.19 -16.30 16.57
CA GLY A 432 25.26 -15.43 16.10
C GLY A 432 24.79 -14.39 15.08
N LEU A 433 25.75 -13.72 14.41
CA LEU A 433 25.45 -12.65 13.48
C LEU A 433 24.62 -13.12 12.27
N PHE A 434 24.89 -14.32 11.76
CA PHE A 434 24.16 -14.85 10.61
C PHE A 434 22.68 -15.08 10.94
N GLY A 435 22.39 -15.72 12.06
CA GLY A 435 21.03 -15.93 12.54
C GLY A 435 20.30 -14.62 12.80
N ALA A 436 20.92 -13.70 13.52
CA ALA A 436 20.35 -12.37 13.78
C ALA A 436 19.98 -11.60 12.49
N VAL A 437 20.79 -11.73 11.42
CA VAL A 437 20.46 -11.11 10.12
C VAL A 437 19.35 -11.85 9.39
N MET A 438 19.37 -13.19 9.35
CA MET A 438 18.37 -13.98 8.62
C MET A 438 16.99 -13.85 9.25
N GLU A 439 16.91 -13.99 10.53
CA GLU A 439 15.68 -13.91 11.31
C GLU A 439 15.03 -12.51 11.27
N ASN A 440 15.85 -11.48 11.25
CA ASN A 440 15.41 -10.07 11.22
C ASN A 440 15.47 -9.42 9.84
N SER A 441 15.64 -10.21 8.77
CA SER A 441 15.94 -9.71 7.43
C SER A 441 14.87 -8.76 6.90
N LEU A 442 13.58 -9.01 7.16
CA LEU A 442 12.50 -8.13 6.72
C LEU A 442 12.46 -6.84 7.55
N ALA A 443 12.62 -6.92 8.87
CA ALA A 443 12.71 -5.74 9.76
C ALA A 443 13.88 -4.83 9.36
N LEU A 444 15.06 -5.39 9.14
CA LEU A 444 16.24 -4.66 8.68
C LEU A 444 15.99 -3.97 7.33
N ALA A 445 15.36 -4.66 6.39
CA ALA A 445 14.98 -4.07 5.10
C ALA A 445 14.00 -2.90 5.26
N LEU A 446 13.02 -2.98 6.16
CA LEU A 446 12.10 -1.88 6.43
C LEU A 446 12.82 -0.67 7.03
N ILE A 447 13.73 -0.87 7.99
CA ILE A 447 14.54 0.20 8.59
C ILE A 447 15.36 0.90 7.52
N VAL A 448 16.02 0.12 6.64
CA VAL A 448 16.79 0.66 5.51
C VAL A 448 15.89 1.44 4.54
N LEU A 449 14.67 0.96 4.26
CA LEU A 449 13.72 1.67 3.40
C LEU A 449 13.26 2.99 4.04
N VAL A 450 12.94 3.00 5.32
CA VAL A 450 12.60 4.25 6.05
C VAL A 450 13.76 5.25 5.95
N ALA A 451 15.01 4.78 6.09
CA ALA A 451 16.19 5.64 6.07
C ALA A 451 16.65 6.05 4.66
N ALA A 452 16.42 5.25 3.62
CA ALA A 452 17.10 5.42 2.34
C ALA A 452 16.19 5.33 1.09
N LEU A 453 14.88 5.10 1.21
CA LEU A 453 13.99 5.07 0.04
C LEU A 453 14.06 6.42 -0.70
N PRO A 454 14.44 6.46 -1.99
CA PRO A 454 14.53 7.70 -2.74
C PRO A 454 13.14 8.25 -3.03
N TRP A 455 12.98 9.57 -2.99
CA TRP A 455 11.79 10.21 -3.57
C TRP A 455 12.12 10.85 -4.92
N ARG A 456 11.07 11.19 -5.67
CA ARG A 456 11.13 11.59 -7.08
C ARG A 456 10.51 12.98 -7.24
N PRO A 457 11.28 14.06 -7.09
CA PRO A 457 10.75 15.42 -7.11
C PRO A 457 9.83 15.68 -8.32
N GLY A 458 8.63 16.22 -8.04
CA GLY A 458 7.62 16.52 -9.06
C GLY A 458 6.93 15.32 -9.69
N ALA A 459 7.17 14.08 -9.20
CA ALA A 459 6.59 12.89 -9.80
C ALA A 459 5.07 12.81 -9.65
N GLU A 460 4.56 13.13 -8.45
CA GLU A 460 3.16 12.95 -8.10
C GLU A 460 2.72 13.94 -7.01
N PRO A 461 2.64 15.24 -7.31
CA PRO A 461 2.23 16.24 -6.33
C PRO A 461 0.75 16.06 -5.95
N ALA A 462 0.45 16.16 -4.66
CA ALA A 462 -0.92 16.22 -4.16
C ALA A 462 -1.61 17.58 -4.48
N PHE A 463 -0.82 18.65 -4.63
CA PHE A 463 -1.31 20.01 -4.85
C PHE A 463 -0.63 20.67 -6.04
N TYR A 464 -1.23 20.54 -7.22
CA TYR A 464 -0.76 21.29 -8.42
C TYR A 464 -1.12 22.77 -8.37
N ALA A 465 -2.25 23.14 -7.73
CA ALA A 465 -2.81 24.50 -7.81
C ALA A 465 -2.12 25.54 -6.91
N GLU A 466 -1.48 25.14 -5.82
CA GLU A 466 -0.85 26.08 -4.89
C GLU A 466 0.54 26.54 -5.36
N ARG A 467 1.28 25.72 -6.09
CA ARG A 467 2.58 26.11 -6.66
C ARG A 467 2.48 27.24 -7.71
N GLY A 468 1.36 27.33 -8.41
CA GLY A 468 1.13 28.42 -9.38
C GLY A 468 0.93 29.79 -8.74
N ARG A 469 0.51 29.86 -7.45
CA ARG A 469 0.35 31.12 -6.71
C ARG A 469 1.65 31.60 -6.04
N PHE A 470 2.49 30.68 -5.59
CA PHE A 470 3.79 31.03 -5.02
C PHE A 470 4.86 31.35 -6.07
N GLY A 471 4.86 30.68 -7.22
CA GLY A 471 5.79 30.95 -8.32
C GLY A 471 5.56 32.31 -9.00
N ARG A 472 4.35 32.88 -8.95
CA ARG A 472 4.07 34.23 -9.50
C ARG A 472 4.46 35.39 -8.58
N ARG A 473 4.72 35.16 -7.30
CA ARG A 473 5.18 36.23 -6.41
C ARG A 473 6.68 36.50 -6.46
N VAL A 474 7.49 35.55 -6.95
CA VAL A 474 8.94 35.73 -7.02
C VAL A 474 9.40 36.44 -8.33
N THR A 475 8.55 36.50 -9.37
CA THR A 475 8.90 37.15 -10.63
C THR A 475 8.33 38.55 -10.80
N ALA A 476 7.58 39.08 -9.83
CA ALA A 476 7.01 40.42 -9.91
C ALA A 476 7.82 41.52 -9.18
N ASP A 477 8.89 41.16 -8.44
CA ASP A 477 9.70 42.12 -7.64
C ASP A 477 11.16 42.26 -8.11
N SER A 478 11.49 41.84 -9.31
CA SER A 478 12.82 42.16 -9.91
C SER A 478 12.68 43.12 -11.10
N GLY A 479 12.03 44.21 -10.86
CA GLY A 479 12.01 45.32 -11.76
C GLY A 479 12.36 46.59 -11.00
N TYR A 480 13.66 46.83 -10.82
CA TYR A 480 14.35 48.11 -10.76
C TYR A 480 15.85 47.86 -10.86
#